data_fa3b611ad51eaaa2b8decdd08ca426e5
#
_entry.id   fa3b611ad51eaaa2b8decdd08ca426e5
#
_cell.length_a   1.000
_cell.length_b   1.000
_cell.length_c   1.000
_cell.angle_alpha   90.00
_cell.angle_beta   90.00
_cell.angle_gamma   90.00
#
_symmetry.space_group_name_H-M   'P 1'
#
loop_
_entity.id
_entity.type
_entity.pdbx_description
1 polymer ?
#
loop_
_entity_poly.entity_id
_entity_poly.type
_entity_poly.pdbx_seq_one_letter_code
_entity_poly.pdbx_strand_id
1 'polypeptide(L)'
;MQKCKIKENTNNYNSSANIIYDTGTKYHKSDIYKYLSLDEKRLFENNKIYMHDSEYFDITLNCVSISLENLFNNELNINNIKLETPKNLHEIFTQLNIFIINIENEISGGLTLVNFDYELDKLLSKLNIEINSQNELFLLIQSLFQIINFSNSRYGNQSPYVSFTIGIFVGGERL
;
A
#
# COMPACT_ATOMS: atom_id res chain seq x y z
N MET A 1 -18.40 30.09 7.25
CA MET A 1 -17.43 29.25 8.00
C MET A 1 -17.32 27.92 7.26
N GLN A 2 -16.24 27.72 6.53
CA GLN A 2 -15.96 26.45 5.85
C GLN A 2 -15.58 25.43 6.92
N LYS A 3 -16.42 24.42 7.17
CA LYS A 3 -16.09 23.33 8.09
C LYS A 3 -14.85 22.65 7.51
N CYS A 4 -13.73 22.75 8.22
CA CYS A 4 -12.54 21.96 7.93
C CYS A 4 -12.95 20.49 8.02
N LYS A 5 -13.13 19.84 6.87
CA LYS A 5 -13.30 18.38 6.85
C LYS A 5 -11.94 17.80 7.18
N ILE A 6 -11.84 17.18 8.34
CA ILE A 6 -10.69 16.31 8.66
C ILE A 6 -10.75 15.20 7.61
N LYS A 7 -9.75 15.16 6.73
CA LYS A 7 -9.58 14.08 5.78
C LYS A 7 -8.76 13.00 6.45
N GLU A 8 -9.30 11.80 6.46
CA GLU A 8 -8.54 10.63 6.86
C GLU A 8 -7.33 10.49 5.92
N ASN A 9 -6.18 10.12 6.45
CA ASN A 9 -4.94 9.80 5.73
C ASN A 9 -4.28 10.93 4.91
N THR A 10 -4.57 12.19 5.15
CA THR A 10 -3.94 13.30 4.42
C THR A 10 -2.87 13.97 5.26
N ASN A 11 -1.60 13.82 4.90
CA ASN A 11 -0.47 14.39 5.63
C ASN A 11 -0.15 15.85 5.26
N ASN A 12 -0.55 16.32 4.08
CA ASN A 12 -0.27 17.67 3.61
C ASN A 12 -1.48 18.33 2.96
N TYR A 13 -2.01 19.39 3.57
CA TYR A 13 -3.26 20.02 3.17
C TYR A 13 -3.20 20.98 1.98
N ASN A 14 -2.03 21.49 1.61
CA ASN A 14 -1.90 22.60 0.66
C ASN A 14 -0.95 22.31 -0.51
N SER A 15 -0.81 21.06 -0.93
CA SER A 15 -0.03 20.74 -2.13
C SER A 15 -0.88 20.82 -3.40
N SER A 16 -0.25 21.09 -4.54
CA SER A 16 -0.90 21.04 -5.85
C SER A 16 -1.49 19.65 -6.15
N ALA A 17 -0.79 18.58 -5.76
CA ALA A 17 -1.25 17.21 -5.88
C ALA A 17 -2.55 16.98 -5.09
N ASN A 18 -2.65 17.53 -3.88
CA ASN A 18 -3.87 17.41 -3.08
C ASN A 18 -5.05 18.19 -3.69
N ILE A 19 -4.81 19.35 -4.29
CA ILE A 19 -5.85 20.13 -4.97
C ILE A 19 -6.40 19.37 -6.18
N ILE A 20 -5.53 18.77 -6.99
CA ILE A 20 -5.92 17.96 -8.14
C ILE A 20 -6.71 16.73 -7.68
N TYR A 21 -6.20 16.04 -6.67
CA TYR A 21 -6.85 14.90 -6.05
C TYR A 21 -8.26 15.24 -5.55
N ASP A 22 -8.42 16.32 -4.77
CA ASP A 22 -9.71 16.76 -4.27
C ASP A 22 -10.71 17.10 -5.37
N THR A 23 -10.24 17.64 -6.47
CA THR A 23 -11.08 17.97 -7.62
C THR A 23 -11.56 16.68 -8.31
N GLY A 24 -10.65 15.73 -8.52
CA GLY A 24 -10.95 14.43 -9.12
C GLY A 24 -11.93 13.61 -8.27
N THR A 25 -11.66 13.49 -6.97
CA THR A 25 -12.51 12.72 -6.05
C THR A 25 -13.92 13.31 -5.91
N LYS A 26 -14.05 14.64 -5.91
CA LYS A 26 -15.38 15.29 -5.90
C LYS A 26 -16.18 14.98 -7.16
N TYR A 27 -15.52 14.98 -8.31
CA TYR A 27 -16.15 14.62 -9.57
C TYR A 27 -16.59 13.15 -9.56
N HIS A 28 -15.69 12.25 -9.15
CA HIS A 28 -15.97 10.82 -9.17
C HIS A 28 -16.99 10.39 -8.11
N LYS A 29 -16.99 11.01 -6.94
CA LYS A 29 -17.97 10.73 -5.89
C LYS A 29 -19.42 10.89 -6.34
N SER A 30 -19.67 11.73 -7.33
CA SER A 30 -21.00 11.88 -7.93
C SER A 30 -21.41 10.67 -8.77
N ASP A 31 -20.45 9.91 -9.26
CA ASP A 31 -20.70 8.80 -10.19
C ASP A 31 -21.24 7.55 -9.50
N ILE A 32 -21.01 7.37 -8.20
CA ILE A 32 -21.55 6.24 -7.43
C ILE A 32 -23.07 6.15 -7.56
N TYR A 33 -23.75 7.31 -7.69
CA TYR A 33 -25.19 7.34 -7.85
C TYR A 33 -25.69 6.68 -9.15
N LYS A 34 -24.81 6.47 -10.13
CA LYS A 34 -25.18 5.74 -11.35
C LYS A 34 -25.42 4.25 -11.09
N TYR A 35 -24.78 3.69 -10.06
CA TYR A 35 -24.80 2.27 -9.71
C TYR A 35 -25.85 1.94 -8.63
N LEU A 36 -26.41 2.93 -7.95
CA LEU A 36 -27.37 2.74 -6.88
C LEU A 36 -28.81 2.75 -7.40
N SER A 37 -29.65 1.83 -6.91
CA SER A 37 -31.11 1.87 -7.07
C SER A 37 -31.72 3.10 -6.39
N LEU A 38 -32.97 3.40 -6.68
CA LEU A 38 -33.64 4.55 -6.07
C LEU A 38 -33.73 4.43 -4.54
N ASP A 39 -33.93 3.25 -4.02
CA ASP A 39 -34.05 3.04 -2.57
C ASP A 39 -32.70 3.12 -1.88
N GLU A 40 -31.64 2.59 -2.50
CA GLU A 40 -30.26 2.75 -2.00
C GLU A 40 -29.83 4.21 -2.01
N LYS A 41 -30.14 4.98 -3.05
CA LYS A 41 -29.89 6.42 -3.07
C LYS A 41 -30.55 7.14 -1.90
N ARG A 42 -31.82 6.84 -1.63
CA ARG A 42 -32.56 7.41 -0.49
C ARG A 42 -31.91 7.06 0.85
N LEU A 43 -31.47 5.81 1.01
CA LEU A 43 -30.78 5.37 2.23
C LEU A 43 -29.44 6.09 2.40
N PHE A 44 -28.69 6.27 1.31
CA PHE A 44 -27.41 6.97 1.29
C PHE A 44 -27.59 8.46 1.61
N GLU A 45 -28.53 9.13 0.93
CA GLU A 45 -28.82 10.55 1.13
C GLU A 45 -29.33 10.87 2.55
N ASN A 46 -30.09 9.94 3.15
CA ASN A 46 -30.58 10.06 4.51
C ASN A 46 -29.57 9.58 5.58
N ASN A 47 -28.32 9.31 5.21
CA ASN A 47 -27.27 8.80 6.10
C ASN A 47 -27.68 7.52 6.86
N LYS A 48 -28.51 6.66 6.26
CA LYS A 48 -28.87 5.36 6.81
C LYS A 48 -27.87 4.27 6.47
N ILE A 49 -27.17 4.46 5.34
CA ILE A 49 -26.02 3.65 4.95
C ILE A 49 -24.84 4.59 4.67
N TYR A 50 -23.64 4.10 4.92
CA TYR A 50 -22.40 4.78 4.66
C TYR A 50 -21.47 3.86 3.87
N MET A 51 -20.85 4.37 2.83
CA MET A 51 -19.82 3.67 2.08
C MET A 51 -18.50 4.42 2.26
N HIS A 52 -17.57 3.76 2.92
CA HIS A 52 -16.21 4.26 3.08
C HIS A 52 -15.53 4.34 1.72
N ASP A 53 -14.73 5.38 1.51
CA ASP A 53 -13.98 5.60 0.27
C ASP A 53 -14.84 5.52 -1.01
N SER A 54 -16.09 6.00 -0.93
CA SER A 54 -17.05 5.96 -2.05
C SER A 54 -16.55 6.68 -3.31
N GLU A 55 -15.59 7.58 -3.18
CA GLU A 55 -14.91 8.28 -4.27
C GLU A 55 -13.99 7.37 -5.11
N TYR A 56 -13.65 6.19 -4.60
CA TYR A 56 -12.83 5.20 -5.31
C TYR A 56 -13.65 4.02 -5.83
N PHE A 57 -14.95 4.04 -5.61
CA PHE A 57 -15.82 2.96 -6.05
C PHE A 57 -15.61 2.67 -7.54
N ASP A 58 -15.41 1.39 -7.87
CA ASP A 58 -15.21 0.90 -9.24
C ASP A 58 -13.89 1.34 -9.94
N ILE A 59 -13.00 2.08 -9.25
CA ILE A 59 -11.71 2.48 -9.84
C ILE A 59 -10.55 1.64 -9.30
N THR A 60 -10.49 1.47 -7.97
CA THR A 60 -9.34 0.86 -7.31
C THR A 60 -9.75 -0.23 -6.33
N LEU A 61 -8.82 -1.14 -6.05
CA LEU A 61 -8.95 -2.04 -4.89
C LEU A 61 -8.79 -1.22 -3.60
N ASN A 62 -9.51 -1.59 -2.53
CA ASN A 62 -9.35 -0.91 -1.25
C ASN A 62 -8.04 -1.35 -0.59
N CYS A 63 -8.01 -2.52 0.05
CA CYS A 63 -6.83 -3.04 0.72
C CYS A 63 -6.31 -4.29 0.01
N VAL A 64 -4.98 -4.43 -0.03
CA VAL A 64 -4.31 -5.56 -0.66
C VAL A 64 -3.37 -6.23 0.32
N SER A 65 -3.36 -7.55 0.35
CA SER A 65 -2.39 -8.35 1.09
C SER A 65 -1.54 -9.15 0.12
N ILE A 66 -0.23 -9.12 0.29
CA ILE A 66 0.70 -9.83 -0.59
C ILE A 66 1.81 -10.50 0.23
N SER A 67 2.26 -11.67 -0.21
CA SER A 67 3.45 -12.31 0.31
C SER A 67 4.68 -11.96 -0.52
N LEU A 68 5.87 -11.96 0.12
CA LEU A 68 7.12 -11.76 -0.61
C LEU A 68 7.37 -12.90 -1.61
N GLU A 69 6.95 -14.12 -1.30
CA GLU A 69 7.05 -15.24 -2.24
C GLU A 69 6.32 -14.96 -3.53
N ASN A 70 5.08 -14.46 -3.47
CA ASN A 70 4.32 -14.12 -4.68
C ASN A 70 4.93 -12.94 -5.43
N LEU A 71 5.48 -11.97 -4.70
CA LEU A 71 6.11 -10.80 -5.28
C LEU A 71 7.37 -11.16 -6.08
N PHE A 72 8.24 -12.02 -5.53
CA PHE A 72 9.54 -12.34 -6.12
C PHE A 72 9.56 -13.64 -6.96
N ASN A 73 8.51 -14.47 -6.92
CA ASN A 73 8.39 -15.65 -7.78
C ASN A 73 7.89 -15.32 -9.19
N ASN A 74 7.07 -14.30 -9.29
CA ASN A 74 6.63 -13.79 -10.57
C ASN A 74 7.53 -12.61 -10.92
N GLU A 75 8.18 -12.68 -12.08
CA GLU A 75 9.02 -11.57 -12.54
C GLU A 75 8.30 -10.24 -12.33
N LEU A 76 8.80 -9.44 -11.40
CA LEU A 76 8.18 -8.18 -11.03
C LEU A 76 8.22 -7.23 -12.21
N ASN A 77 7.06 -6.89 -12.76
CA ASN A 77 6.94 -5.95 -13.87
C ASN A 77 6.23 -4.69 -13.36
N ILE A 78 6.96 -3.58 -13.31
CA ILE A 78 6.44 -2.29 -12.88
C ILE A 78 6.63 -1.30 -14.04
N ASN A 79 5.53 -0.70 -14.49
CA ASN A 79 5.54 0.27 -15.59
C ASN A 79 6.21 -0.25 -16.88
N ASN A 80 5.95 -1.53 -17.22
CA ASN A 80 6.58 -2.25 -18.34
C ASN A 80 8.10 -2.46 -18.20
N ILE A 81 8.65 -2.27 -17.01
CA ILE A 81 10.03 -2.58 -16.67
C ILE A 81 10.06 -3.87 -15.87
N LYS A 82 10.68 -4.88 -16.42
CA LYS A 82 10.90 -6.14 -15.73
C LYS A 82 12.09 -6.00 -14.79
N LEU A 83 11.87 -6.27 -13.52
CA LEU A 83 12.94 -6.34 -12.54
C LEU A 83 13.55 -7.74 -12.53
N GLU A 84 14.88 -7.81 -12.52
CA GLU A 84 15.60 -9.08 -12.41
C GLU A 84 15.43 -9.69 -11.01
N THR A 85 15.63 -11.01 -10.92
CA THR A 85 15.71 -11.70 -9.63
C THR A 85 16.80 -11.08 -8.77
N PRO A 86 16.50 -10.66 -7.52
CA PRO A 86 17.49 -10.02 -6.66
C PRO A 86 18.64 -10.98 -6.29
N LYS A 87 19.86 -10.46 -6.26
CA LYS A 87 21.09 -11.20 -6.02
C LYS A 87 21.67 -10.98 -4.61
N ASN A 88 21.13 -10.02 -3.88
CA ASN A 88 21.57 -9.67 -2.54
C ASN A 88 20.44 -9.01 -1.75
N LEU A 89 20.68 -8.83 -0.46
CA LEU A 89 19.70 -8.27 0.48
C LEU A 89 19.29 -6.82 0.08
N HIS A 90 20.24 -6.01 -0.37
CA HIS A 90 19.97 -4.64 -0.80
C HIS A 90 19.03 -4.58 -2.00
N GLU A 91 19.19 -5.47 -2.96
CA GLU A 91 18.32 -5.56 -4.13
C GLU A 91 16.89 -5.96 -3.74
N ILE A 92 16.73 -6.90 -2.78
CA ILE A 92 15.42 -7.27 -2.25
C ILE A 92 14.72 -6.04 -1.67
N PHE A 93 15.37 -5.30 -0.76
CA PHE A 93 14.78 -4.13 -0.14
C PHE A 93 14.55 -2.98 -1.13
N THR A 94 15.44 -2.81 -2.11
CA THR A 94 15.26 -1.82 -3.18
C THR A 94 14.03 -2.13 -4.02
N GLN A 95 13.87 -3.38 -4.48
CA GLN A 95 12.72 -3.79 -5.27
C GLN A 95 11.43 -3.74 -4.46
N LEU A 96 11.47 -4.08 -3.17
CA LEU A 96 10.35 -3.95 -2.27
C LEU A 96 9.90 -2.48 -2.11
N ASN A 97 10.85 -1.55 -1.96
CA ASN A 97 10.56 -0.13 -1.91
C ASN A 97 9.92 0.38 -3.20
N ILE A 98 10.46 -0.01 -4.35
CA ILE A 98 9.91 0.32 -5.67
C ILE A 98 8.47 -0.22 -5.78
N PHE A 99 8.24 -1.46 -5.38
CA PHE A 99 6.91 -2.06 -5.39
C PHE A 99 5.93 -1.29 -4.51
N ILE A 100 6.29 -1.01 -3.24
CA ILE A 100 5.42 -0.29 -2.30
C ILE A 100 5.02 1.07 -2.87
N ILE A 101 5.97 1.86 -3.35
CA ILE A 101 5.71 3.20 -3.90
C ILE A 101 4.76 3.13 -5.10
N ASN A 102 4.89 2.12 -5.94
CA ASN A 102 4.03 2.00 -7.13
C ASN A 102 2.64 1.47 -6.80
N ILE A 103 2.53 0.41 -5.99
CA ILE A 103 1.22 -0.20 -5.68
C ILE A 103 0.32 0.73 -4.87
N GLU A 104 0.89 1.58 -4.02
CA GLU A 104 0.14 2.54 -3.22
C GLU A 104 -0.62 3.60 -4.04
N ASN A 105 -0.28 3.76 -5.31
CA ASN A 105 -1.04 4.60 -6.24
C ASN A 105 -2.18 3.85 -6.93
N GLU A 106 -2.23 2.53 -6.81
CA GLU A 106 -3.24 1.67 -7.45
C GLU A 106 -4.32 1.18 -6.47
N ILE A 107 -4.17 1.50 -5.17
CA ILE A 107 -5.10 1.09 -4.12
C ILE A 107 -5.58 2.29 -3.31
N SER A 108 -6.84 2.28 -2.89
CA SER A 108 -7.40 3.35 -2.05
C SER A 108 -7.18 3.13 -0.55
N GLY A 109 -6.98 1.90 -0.13
CA GLY A 109 -6.71 1.52 1.26
C GLY A 109 -5.24 1.31 1.56
N GLY A 110 -4.89 0.23 2.22
CA GLY A 110 -3.53 -0.10 2.62
C GLY A 110 -3.00 -1.39 2.04
N LEU A 111 -1.68 -1.49 2.01
CA LEU A 111 -0.92 -2.69 1.66
C LEU A 111 -0.55 -3.46 2.93
N THR A 112 -0.78 -4.76 2.96
CA THR A 112 -0.26 -5.65 4.01
C THR A 112 0.76 -6.61 3.42
N LEU A 113 1.98 -6.58 3.95
CA LEU A 113 2.98 -7.61 3.69
C LEU A 113 2.80 -8.72 4.72
N VAL A 114 2.29 -9.87 4.24
CA VAL A 114 1.92 -10.97 5.15
C VAL A 114 3.14 -11.81 5.51
N ASN A 115 3.24 -12.18 6.79
CA ASN A 115 4.30 -13.07 7.32
C ASN A 115 5.70 -12.62 6.94
N PHE A 116 5.95 -11.34 7.03
CA PHE A 116 7.12 -10.69 6.45
C PHE A 116 8.44 -11.32 6.87
N ASP A 117 8.61 -11.64 8.15
CA ASP A 117 9.79 -12.28 8.71
C ASP A 117 10.02 -13.67 8.11
N TYR A 118 8.99 -14.49 8.11
CA TYR A 118 9.06 -15.86 7.54
C TYR A 118 9.28 -15.86 6.04
N GLU A 119 8.54 -15.03 5.32
CA GLU A 119 8.64 -14.92 3.88
C GLU A 119 10.01 -14.38 3.44
N LEU A 120 10.59 -13.46 4.22
CA LEU A 120 11.95 -12.96 3.97
C LEU A 120 12.99 -14.07 4.17
N ASP A 121 12.91 -14.81 5.27
CA ASP A 121 13.81 -15.93 5.55
C ASP A 121 13.74 -17.02 4.45
N LYS A 122 12.52 -17.38 4.05
CA LYS A 122 12.28 -18.32 2.96
C LYS A 122 12.84 -17.82 1.61
N LEU A 123 12.66 -16.54 1.30
CA LEU A 123 13.19 -15.92 0.09
C LEU A 123 14.71 -15.91 0.07
N LEU A 124 15.36 -15.54 1.18
CA LEU A 124 16.81 -15.55 1.33
C LEU A 124 17.38 -16.95 1.14
N SER A 125 16.77 -17.95 1.77
CA SER A 125 17.15 -19.36 1.62
C SER A 125 17.02 -19.84 0.17
N LYS A 126 15.94 -19.51 -0.50
CA LYS A 126 15.69 -19.86 -1.90
C LYS A 126 16.70 -19.24 -2.87
N LEU A 127 17.10 -18.01 -2.61
CA LEU A 127 18.04 -17.26 -3.45
C LEU A 127 19.50 -17.50 -3.07
N ASN A 128 19.79 -18.30 -2.01
CA ASN A 128 21.11 -18.49 -1.42
C ASN A 128 21.78 -17.15 -1.04
N ILE A 129 21.00 -16.25 -0.46
CA ILE A 129 21.48 -14.95 0.02
C ILE A 129 21.69 -15.05 1.53
N GLU A 130 22.90 -14.76 1.98
CA GLU A 130 23.26 -14.73 3.39
C GLU A 130 23.16 -13.31 3.96
N ILE A 131 22.75 -13.22 5.23
CA ILE A 131 22.80 -11.97 5.99
C ILE A 131 24.19 -11.88 6.63
N ASN A 132 25.05 -11.06 6.06
CA ASN A 132 26.43 -10.91 6.53
C ASN A 132 26.52 -10.21 7.90
N SER A 133 25.54 -9.39 8.25
CA SER A 133 25.51 -8.60 9.46
C SER A 133 24.10 -8.26 9.90
N GLN A 134 23.81 -8.41 11.18
CA GLN A 134 22.55 -7.94 11.77
C GLN A 134 22.38 -6.41 11.61
N ASN A 135 23.49 -5.68 11.63
CA ASN A 135 23.46 -4.23 11.43
C ASN A 135 23.05 -3.85 10.00
N GLU A 136 23.48 -4.63 9.00
CA GLU A 136 23.06 -4.44 7.60
C GLU A 136 21.54 -4.60 7.47
N LEU A 137 20.99 -5.69 7.97
CA LEU A 137 19.55 -5.94 7.97
C LEU A 137 18.79 -4.83 8.70
N PHE A 138 19.27 -4.40 9.88
CA PHE A 138 18.68 -3.30 10.64
C PHE A 138 18.63 -2.01 9.84
N LEU A 139 19.71 -1.62 9.17
CA LEU A 139 19.77 -0.41 8.36
C LEU A 139 18.81 -0.48 7.16
N LEU A 140 18.67 -1.62 6.53
CA LEU A 140 17.74 -1.82 5.41
C LEU A 140 16.28 -1.74 5.87
N ILE A 141 15.93 -2.35 6.99
CA ILE A 141 14.62 -2.23 7.61
C ILE A 141 14.34 -0.77 8.00
N GLN A 142 15.31 -0.10 8.61
CA GLN A 142 15.19 1.31 8.96
C GLN A 142 14.94 2.17 7.71
N SER A 143 15.68 1.93 6.62
CA SER A 143 15.49 2.62 5.34
C SER A 143 14.09 2.38 4.77
N LEU A 144 13.60 1.14 4.82
CA LEU A 144 12.24 0.79 4.40
C LEU A 144 11.19 1.60 5.17
N PHE A 145 11.30 1.63 6.51
CA PHE A 145 10.37 2.41 7.33
C PHE A 145 10.48 3.92 7.09
N GLN A 146 11.68 4.43 6.81
CA GLN A 146 11.85 5.84 6.44
C GLN A 146 11.14 6.17 5.13
N ILE A 147 11.26 5.33 4.11
CA ILE A 147 10.57 5.51 2.84
C ILE A 147 9.06 5.48 3.05
N ILE A 148 8.53 4.51 3.79
CA ILE A 148 7.09 4.41 4.08
C ILE A 148 6.58 5.65 4.83
N ASN A 149 7.31 6.15 5.81
CA ASN A 149 6.84 7.24 6.66
C ASN A 149 7.04 8.64 6.06
N PHE A 150 8.08 8.84 5.24
CA PHE A 150 8.46 10.17 4.78
C PHE A 150 8.24 10.41 3.28
N SER A 151 7.95 9.37 2.49
CA SER A 151 7.58 9.61 1.10
C SER A 151 6.14 10.09 0.98
N ASN A 152 5.93 11.07 0.12
CA ASN A 152 4.60 11.54 -0.26
C ASN A 152 4.30 11.04 -1.68
N SER A 153 4.51 9.76 -1.91
CA SER A 153 4.43 9.14 -3.23
C SER A 153 3.01 8.76 -3.65
N ARG A 154 2.10 8.66 -2.69
CA ARG A 154 0.71 8.32 -2.93
C ARG A 154 -0.06 9.53 -3.45
N TYR A 155 -1.08 9.30 -4.29
CA TYR A 155 -1.95 10.35 -4.79
C TYR A 155 -2.57 11.16 -3.63
N GLY A 156 -2.86 12.43 -3.88
CA GLY A 156 -3.28 13.35 -2.81
C GLY A 156 -2.15 13.75 -1.86
N ASN A 157 -0.90 13.47 -2.22
CA ASN A 157 0.28 13.76 -1.42
C ASN A 157 0.29 13.06 -0.05
N GLN A 158 -0.13 11.80 -0.04
CA GLN A 158 -0.15 10.95 1.14
C GLN A 158 1.12 10.09 1.22
N SER A 159 1.46 9.65 2.42
CA SER A 159 2.45 8.60 2.62
C SER A 159 1.85 7.22 2.35
N PRO A 160 2.65 6.23 1.93
CA PRO A 160 2.22 4.84 1.84
C PRO A 160 1.60 4.34 3.16
N TYR A 161 0.50 3.62 3.05
CA TYR A 161 -0.17 3.00 4.19
C TYR A 161 0.13 1.50 4.20
N VAL A 162 1.21 1.12 4.89
CA VAL A 162 1.74 -0.25 4.86
C VAL A 162 1.71 -0.87 6.25
N SER A 163 1.23 -2.11 6.32
CA SER A 163 1.31 -2.95 7.50
C SER A 163 2.12 -4.21 7.23
N PHE A 164 2.71 -4.76 8.30
CA PHE A 164 3.47 -6.00 8.27
C PHE A 164 2.84 -6.97 9.26
N THR A 165 2.54 -8.18 8.84
CA THR A 165 2.27 -9.25 9.79
C THR A 165 3.56 -10.00 10.07
N ILE A 166 3.85 -10.22 11.35
CA ILE A 166 5.03 -10.93 11.82
C ILE A 166 4.56 -12.18 12.56
N GLY A 167 5.14 -13.32 12.24
CA GLY A 167 4.81 -14.60 12.87
C GLY A 167 5.64 -14.86 14.11
N ILE A 168 5.06 -15.54 15.10
CA ILE A 168 5.80 -16.14 16.20
C ILE A 168 5.97 -17.62 15.86
N PHE A 169 7.21 -18.10 15.90
CA PHE A 169 7.55 -19.51 15.68
C PHE A 169 7.91 -20.15 17.01
N VAL A 170 7.27 -21.27 17.32
CA VAL A 170 7.64 -22.09 18.46
C VAL A 170 7.97 -23.50 17.96
N GLY A 171 9.19 -23.96 18.21
CA GLY A 171 9.63 -25.30 17.81
C GLY A 171 9.67 -25.57 16.30
N GLY A 172 9.79 -24.52 15.47
CA GLY A 172 9.81 -24.65 14.00
C GLY A 172 8.42 -24.69 13.35
N GLU A 173 7.37 -24.64 14.12
CA GLU A 173 6.01 -24.54 13.64
C GLU A 173 5.42 -23.15 13.96
N ARG A 174 4.56 -22.69 13.09
CA ARG A 174 3.85 -21.42 13.25
C ARG A 174 2.69 -21.60 14.23
N LEU A 175 2.58 -20.73 15.22
CA LEU A 175 1.39 -20.61 16.06
C LEU A 175 0.28 -19.86 15.34
#